data_bca5ab642bbac5ba1ba1828f3a55fc4c
#
_entry.id   bca5ab642bbac5ba1ba1828f3a55fc4c
#
_cell.length_a   1.000
_cell.length_b   1.000
_cell.length_c   1.000
_cell.angle_alpha   90.00
_cell.angle_beta   90.00
_cell.angle_gamma   90.00
#
_symmetry.space_group_name_H-M   'P 1'
#
loop_
_entity.id
_entity.type
_entity.pdbx_description
1 polymer ?
#
loop_
_entity_poly.entity_id
_entity_poly.type
_entity_poly.pdbx_seq_one_letter_code
_entity_poly.pdbx_strand_id
1 'polypeptide(L)'
;MTRSQRSSTVDSARPLLSHHDTEDDLLWQQRSRYHGTDGNNVGDDNDGDDDGLEDYISHFDGDPDNPQNWPASFKWSVVALLAMTAFSVTFNCISLVPLAPSIVRSLTAPSDGTDSSPPPPANLKSASVLLVTIWELGEAAGPLLIAPLSELFGRYPTLNITNLLLILFTILTATATSVPTLILSRCLTGMAVASNVLNPAIVGDMFPSDQRGSAMSLIFIAPLIGGAVGPAISSAVAESVGWRKVVWGVVGLSTICEILFLCLFKETYKVAIVRRRVMREKHSSSRLAANAHVDMSTGNLKRGRKSQREEWRKLRDSVLRPFLVVFGSGLLMALSLLGSVTFSYFYVVSVTLPEILEDKYGLSGAVKGLCFMGFTVGSFLAVLICNAFLDRIYIALRDRDAALTQPCSPDDCLPKEKPEYRLPLTILGAFSMPFAITFYGWVAELSLPLPFLLIACGLIGANTMMTLIPLMAYVVDAFGLFSASAMTGVIVSRCLMGTFLPLAAAPLVDAFGYGRGFMVFGVMSGALAPISVVVFRYGERWRQFCKYSRVE
;
A
#
# COMPACT_ATOMS: atom_id res chain seq x y z
N MET A 1 -69.11 21.45 -31.69
CA MET A 1 -68.37 22.74 -31.67
C MET A 1 -67.15 22.56 -30.79
N THR A 2 -66.02 22.44 -31.42
CA THR A 2 -64.73 23.10 -31.30
C THR A 2 -63.91 22.94 -30.01
N ARG A 3 -62.83 22.15 -30.14
CA ARG A 3 -61.41 22.49 -29.96
C ARG A 3 -60.99 22.87 -28.53
N SER A 4 -59.97 22.29 -27.93
CA SER A 4 -58.59 22.34 -28.37
C SER A 4 -57.73 21.32 -27.59
N GLN A 5 -56.93 20.56 -28.31
CA GLN A 5 -55.73 19.83 -27.83
C GLN A 5 -54.67 20.81 -27.35
N ARG A 6 -54.00 20.51 -26.26
CA ARG A 6 -52.59 20.89 -26.10
C ARG A 6 -51.83 19.71 -25.42
N SER A 7 -50.97 19.16 -26.22
CA SER A 7 -49.88 18.29 -25.84
C SER A 7 -48.94 18.98 -24.84
N SER A 8 -48.58 18.30 -23.76
CA SER A 8 -47.39 18.63 -22.97
C SER A 8 -46.40 17.49 -23.14
N THR A 9 -45.38 17.80 -23.91
CA THR A 9 -44.19 17.02 -24.10
C THR A 9 -43.50 16.75 -22.77
N VAL A 10 -43.13 15.50 -22.62
CA VAL A 10 -42.25 14.95 -21.60
C VAL A 10 -40.87 15.61 -21.75
N ASP A 11 -40.44 16.39 -20.77
CA ASP A 11 -39.08 16.83 -20.62
C ASP A 11 -38.39 15.91 -19.60
N SER A 12 -37.90 14.78 -20.12
CA SER A 12 -37.00 13.87 -19.41
C SER A 12 -35.58 14.23 -19.81
N ALA A 13 -34.91 15.02 -19.03
CA ALA A 13 -33.43 15.01 -18.88
C ALA A 13 -33.00 16.21 -18.02
N ARG A 14 -33.03 16.06 -16.70
CA ARG A 14 -32.12 16.80 -15.84
C ARG A 14 -31.07 15.82 -15.34
N PRO A 15 -29.78 16.06 -15.55
CA PRO A 15 -28.75 15.23 -14.99
C PRO A 15 -28.67 15.44 -13.47
N LEU A 16 -28.68 14.35 -12.73
CA LEU A 16 -28.36 14.24 -11.32
C LEU A 16 -26.84 14.51 -11.10
N LEU A 17 -26.40 15.73 -11.32
CA LEU A 17 -25.00 16.15 -11.12
C LEU A 17 -24.99 17.55 -10.48
N SER A 18 -25.38 17.65 -9.21
CA SER A 18 -25.18 18.88 -8.42
C SER A 18 -24.91 18.63 -6.93
N HIS A 19 -24.58 17.40 -6.52
CA HIS A 19 -24.27 17.12 -5.11
C HIS A 19 -22.80 16.79 -4.82
N HIS A 20 -21.90 16.78 -5.83
CA HIS A 20 -20.49 16.49 -5.59
C HIS A 20 -19.61 17.72 -5.31
N ASP A 21 -20.06 18.91 -5.71
CA ASP A 21 -19.29 20.14 -5.47
C ASP A 21 -19.37 20.63 -4.02
N THR A 22 -20.42 20.22 -3.29
CA THR A 22 -20.61 20.60 -1.88
C THR A 22 -19.76 19.80 -0.87
N GLU A 23 -19.33 18.59 -1.20
CA GLU A 23 -18.49 17.78 -0.28
C GLU A 23 -17.03 18.26 -0.28
N ASP A 24 -16.48 18.60 -1.43
CA ASP A 24 -15.13 19.16 -1.51
C ASP A 24 -15.07 20.57 -0.88
N ASP A 25 -16.09 21.39 -1.05
CA ASP A 25 -16.22 22.71 -0.38
C ASP A 25 -16.41 22.57 1.15
N LEU A 26 -17.16 21.58 1.62
CA LEU A 26 -17.28 21.28 3.05
C LEU A 26 -15.98 20.74 3.65
N LEU A 27 -15.24 19.96 2.89
CA LEU A 27 -13.91 19.46 3.28
C LEU A 27 -12.89 20.60 3.44
N TRP A 28 -12.97 21.62 2.57
CA TRP A 28 -12.15 22.81 2.66
C TRP A 28 -12.57 23.73 3.79
N GLN A 29 -13.86 23.95 4.00
CA GLN A 29 -14.40 24.77 5.09
C GLN A 29 -14.16 24.15 6.47
N GLN A 30 -14.15 22.81 6.60
CA GLN A 30 -13.76 22.14 7.85
C GLN A 30 -12.25 22.22 8.09
N ARG A 31 -11.43 22.14 7.05
CA ARG A 31 -9.97 22.36 7.16
C ARG A 31 -9.63 23.77 7.62
N SER A 32 -10.35 24.76 7.14
CA SER A 32 -10.25 26.18 7.53
C SER A 32 -10.69 26.42 8.98
N ARG A 33 -11.76 25.76 9.45
CA ARG A 33 -12.25 25.89 10.83
C ARG A 33 -11.35 25.23 11.90
N TYR A 34 -10.54 24.26 11.53
CA TYR A 34 -9.56 23.64 12.47
C TYR A 34 -8.33 24.53 12.73
N HIS A 35 -8.12 25.58 11.95
CA HIS A 35 -7.11 26.61 12.23
C HIS A 35 -7.65 27.80 13.07
N GLY A 36 -8.93 27.82 13.40
CA GLY A 36 -9.62 28.96 13.98
C GLY A 36 -10.14 28.86 15.41
N THR A 37 -9.61 27.98 16.28
CA THR A 37 -9.99 27.96 17.70
C THR A 37 -8.80 27.99 18.63
N ASP A 38 -8.04 29.09 18.61
CA ASP A 38 -7.38 29.64 19.80
C ASP A 38 -7.38 31.16 19.63
N GLY A 39 -8.41 31.75 20.23
CA GLY A 39 -8.55 33.20 20.29
C GLY A 39 -7.52 33.80 21.22
N ASN A 40 -6.60 34.57 20.68
CA ASN A 40 -6.19 35.85 21.27
C ASN A 40 -5.44 36.70 20.25
N ASN A 41 -5.97 37.90 20.08
CA ASN A 41 -5.48 39.02 19.29
C ASN A 41 -3.95 39.17 19.29
N VAL A 42 -3.35 39.11 18.10
CA VAL A 42 -2.33 40.09 17.64
C VAL A 42 -2.42 40.07 16.11
N GLY A 43 -2.70 41.23 15.51
CA GLY A 43 -2.70 41.39 14.06
C GLY A 43 -1.35 40.94 13.49
N ASP A 44 -1.38 39.90 12.66
CA ASP A 44 -0.23 39.39 11.94
C ASP A 44 -0.56 39.50 10.42
N ASP A 45 0.11 40.43 9.74
CA ASP A 45 -0.02 40.73 8.30
C ASP A 45 0.41 39.58 7.37
N ASN A 46 0.11 38.32 7.74
CA ASN A 46 0.63 37.12 7.08
C ASN A 46 -0.42 36.31 6.28
N ASP A 47 -1.69 36.72 6.29
CA ASP A 47 -2.79 36.00 5.60
C ASP A 47 -2.79 36.21 4.07
N GLY A 48 -2.10 37.22 3.57
CA GLY A 48 -2.14 37.58 2.15
C GLY A 48 -1.43 36.66 1.15
N ASP A 49 -0.59 35.68 1.62
CA ASP A 49 0.12 34.75 0.72
C ASP A 49 -0.64 33.42 0.57
N ASP A 50 -1.46 33.01 1.55
CA ASP A 50 -2.29 31.80 1.47
C ASP A 50 -3.60 32.08 0.72
N ASP A 51 -4.24 33.26 0.92
CA ASP A 51 -5.45 33.67 0.19
C ASP A 51 -5.22 33.75 -1.33
N GLY A 52 -4.05 34.20 -1.77
CA GLY A 52 -3.68 34.24 -3.20
C GLY A 52 -3.50 32.82 -3.79
N LEU A 53 -3.05 31.84 -3.02
CA LEU A 53 -2.85 30.48 -3.49
C LEU A 53 -4.18 29.73 -3.63
N GLU A 54 -5.14 29.98 -2.72
CA GLU A 54 -6.49 29.38 -2.78
C GLU A 54 -7.28 29.88 -3.99
N ASP A 55 -7.18 31.16 -4.31
CA ASP A 55 -7.82 31.76 -5.50
C ASP A 55 -7.26 31.15 -6.80
N TYR A 56 -5.94 30.98 -6.90
CA TYR A 56 -5.32 30.28 -8.04
C TYR A 56 -5.73 28.81 -8.13
N ILE A 57 -5.94 28.13 -7.01
CA ILE A 57 -6.37 26.72 -6.97
C ILE A 57 -7.81 26.59 -7.45
N SER A 58 -8.70 27.53 -7.11
CA SER A 58 -10.11 27.52 -7.53
C SER A 58 -10.28 27.68 -9.04
N HIS A 59 -9.43 28.48 -9.67
CA HIS A 59 -9.44 28.71 -11.13
C HIS A 59 -8.66 27.68 -11.94
N PHE A 60 -7.99 26.71 -11.29
CA PHE A 60 -7.13 25.72 -11.96
C PHE A 60 -7.89 24.60 -12.67
N ASP A 61 -9.19 24.44 -12.44
CA ASP A 61 -9.96 23.29 -12.97
C ASP A 61 -10.10 23.30 -14.50
N GLY A 62 -10.12 24.50 -15.13
CA GLY A 62 -10.12 24.67 -16.59
C GLY A 62 -8.73 24.72 -17.24
N ASP A 63 -7.64 24.67 -16.47
CA ASP A 63 -6.28 24.87 -16.98
C ASP A 63 -5.78 23.60 -17.74
N PRO A 64 -5.11 23.76 -18.89
CA PRO A 64 -4.45 22.66 -19.61
C PRO A 64 -3.36 21.93 -18.79
N ASP A 65 -2.75 22.63 -17.81
CA ASP A 65 -1.74 22.04 -16.92
C ASP A 65 -2.37 21.18 -15.79
N ASN A 66 -3.70 21.21 -15.62
CA ASN A 66 -4.38 20.36 -14.66
C ASN A 66 -4.29 18.90 -15.11
N PRO A 67 -3.75 17.98 -14.27
CA PRO A 67 -3.60 16.57 -14.59
C PRO A 67 -4.92 15.89 -14.98
N GLN A 68 -6.05 16.36 -14.46
CA GLN A 68 -7.37 15.83 -14.80
C GLN A 68 -7.78 16.15 -16.25
N ASN A 69 -7.23 17.20 -16.86
CA ASN A 69 -7.52 17.60 -18.24
C ASN A 69 -6.56 17.01 -19.27
N TRP A 70 -5.56 16.23 -18.84
CA TRP A 70 -4.61 15.61 -19.78
C TRP A 70 -5.29 14.61 -20.73
N PRO A 71 -4.76 14.42 -21.94
CA PRO A 71 -5.28 13.43 -22.88
C PRO A 71 -5.30 12.03 -22.28
N ALA A 72 -6.35 11.25 -22.54
CA ALA A 72 -6.51 9.90 -21.99
C ALA A 72 -5.31 9.00 -22.31
N SER A 73 -4.76 9.09 -23.53
CA SER A 73 -3.57 8.32 -23.92
C SER A 73 -2.36 8.60 -23.03
N PHE A 74 -2.16 9.86 -22.64
CA PHE A 74 -1.07 10.25 -21.76
C PHE A 74 -1.30 9.74 -20.32
N LYS A 75 -2.53 9.87 -19.79
CA LYS A 75 -2.88 9.34 -18.46
C LYS A 75 -2.64 7.83 -18.38
N TRP A 76 -3.09 7.08 -19.39
CA TRP A 76 -2.89 5.63 -19.42
C TRP A 76 -1.42 5.23 -19.60
N SER A 77 -0.60 6.02 -20.31
CA SER A 77 0.84 5.77 -20.37
C SER A 77 1.51 5.97 -19.01
N VAL A 78 1.09 6.96 -18.23
CA VAL A 78 1.55 7.13 -16.85
C VAL A 78 1.12 5.94 -15.97
N VAL A 79 -0.13 5.48 -16.08
CA VAL A 79 -0.61 4.29 -15.35
C VAL A 79 0.22 3.05 -15.70
N ALA A 80 0.56 2.87 -16.97
CA ALA A 80 1.43 1.76 -17.40
C ALA A 80 2.85 1.86 -16.80
N LEU A 81 3.42 3.07 -16.70
CA LEU A 81 4.69 3.31 -16.01
C LEU A 81 4.60 2.98 -14.52
N LEU A 82 3.54 3.42 -13.83
CA LEU A 82 3.31 3.10 -12.42
C LEU A 82 3.17 1.58 -12.20
N ALA A 83 2.45 0.90 -13.09
CA ALA A 83 2.31 -0.56 -13.06
C ALA A 83 3.67 -1.26 -13.27
N MET A 84 4.48 -0.79 -14.23
CA MET A 84 5.82 -1.34 -14.49
C MET A 84 6.75 -1.15 -13.30
N THR A 85 6.70 0.00 -12.62
CA THR A 85 7.47 0.24 -11.39
C THR A 85 6.99 -0.66 -10.27
N ALA A 86 5.68 -0.82 -10.07
CA ALA A 86 5.11 -1.71 -9.07
C ALA A 86 5.51 -3.17 -9.32
N PHE A 87 5.53 -3.61 -10.59
CA PHE A 87 6.08 -4.91 -10.99
C PHE A 87 7.57 -5.03 -10.61
N SER A 88 8.40 -4.04 -10.97
CA SER A 88 9.85 -4.04 -10.69
C SER A 88 10.15 -4.11 -9.19
N VAL A 89 9.41 -3.34 -8.38
CA VAL A 89 9.53 -3.34 -6.91
C VAL A 89 9.20 -4.72 -6.34
N THR A 90 8.07 -5.31 -6.74
CA THR A 90 7.67 -6.63 -6.24
C THR A 90 8.61 -7.73 -6.74
N PHE A 91 9.05 -7.66 -7.98
CA PHE A 91 10.07 -8.56 -8.51
C PHE A 91 11.37 -8.48 -7.69
N ASN A 92 11.84 -7.26 -7.36
CA ASN A 92 13.01 -7.06 -6.50
C ASN A 92 12.81 -7.63 -5.09
N CYS A 93 11.62 -7.43 -4.51
CA CYS A 93 11.30 -7.96 -3.18
C CYS A 93 11.38 -9.48 -3.13
N ILE A 94 10.71 -10.16 -4.08
CA ILE A 94 10.43 -11.60 -3.99
C ILE A 94 11.47 -12.46 -4.72
N SER A 95 12.23 -11.90 -5.67
CA SER A 95 13.23 -12.65 -6.45
C SER A 95 14.31 -13.33 -5.60
N LEU A 96 14.70 -12.76 -4.47
CA LEU A 96 15.73 -13.33 -3.59
C LEU A 96 15.18 -14.35 -2.60
N VAL A 97 13.87 -14.48 -2.46
CA VAL A 97 13.23 -15.37 -1.48
C VAL A 97 13.67 -16.83 -1.63
N PRO A 98 13.55 -17.49 -2.80
CA PRO A 98 13.97 -18.88 -2.96
C PRO A 98 15.49 -19.06 -2.85
N LEU A 99 16.26 -17.98 -2.99
CA LEU A 99 17.71 -17.99 -2.99
C LEU A 99 18.31 -17.65 -1.61
N ALA A 100 17.53 -17.17 -0.66
CA ALA A 100 18.01 -16.68 0.62
C ALA A 100 18.89 -17.69 1.39
N PRO A 101 18.52 -18.98 1.53
CA PRO A 101 19.39 -19.96 2.19
C PRO A 101 20.73 -20.17 1.49
N SER A 102 20.73 -20.23 0.15
CA SER A 102 21.96 -20.43 -0.64
C SER A 102 22.86 -19.19 -0.62
N ILE A 103 22.29 -17.99 -0.62
CA ILE A 103 23.02 -16.73 -0.50
C ILE A 103 23.74 -16.65 0.85
N VAL A 104 23.02 -16.91 1.94
CA VAL A 104 23.61 -16.86 3.29
C VAL A 104 24.72 -17.90 3.44
N ARG A 105 24.51 -19.14 2.95
CA ARG A 105 25.55 -20.16 2.92
C ARG A 105 26.80 -19.70 2.14
N SER A 106 26.61 -19.13 0.94
CA SER A 106 27.73 -18.66 0.10
C SER A 106 28.55 -17.53 0.69
N LEU A 107 27.95 -16.68 1.55
CA LEU A 107 28.63 -15.57 2.21
C LEU A 107 29.27 -15.95 3.55
N THR A 108 28.92 -17.10 4.13
CA THR A 108 29.46 -17.59 5.41
C THR A 108 30.40 -18.77 5.27
N ALA A 109 30.45 -19.43 4.09
CA ALA A 109 31.36 -20.54 3.85
C ALA A 109 32.83 -20.07 3.94
N PRO A 110 33.69 -20.78 4.72
CA PRO A 110 35.14 -20.55 4.68
C PRO A 110 35.69 -20.85 3.29
N SER A 111 36.74 -20.12 2.89
CA SER A 111 37.39 -20.28 1.59
C SER A 111 38.08 -21.65 1.38
N ASP A 112 38.15 -22.47 2.41
CA ASP A 112 38.77 -23.78 2.38
C ASP A 112 37.73 -24.85 2.04
N GLY A 113 37.83 -25.39 0.84
CA GLY A 113 36.92 -26.31 0.17
C GLY A 113 36.73 -27.69 0.82
N THR A 114 36.28 -27.77 2.06
CA THR A 114 35.86 -29.00 2.72
C THR A 114 34.34 -29.11 2.72
N ASP A 115 33.83 -29.96 1.84
CA ASP A 115 32.39 -30.23 1.59
C ASP A 115 31.63 -30.92 2.74
N SER A 116 32.17 -30.99 3.93
CA SER A 116 31.52 -31.61 5.10
C SER A 116 31.12 -30.56 6.14
N SER A 117 30.16 -29.71 5.82
CA SER A 117 29.63 -28.77 6.81
C SER A 117 28.47 -29.39 7.58
N PRO A 118 28.49 -29.27 8.94
CA PRO A 118 27.35 -29.63 9.79
C PRO A 118 26.12 -28.79 9.42
N PRO A 119 24.89 -29.21 9.80
CA PRO A 119 23.69 -28.43 9.54
C PRO A 119 23.88 -26.99 10.02
N PRO A 120 23.40 -25.97 9.25
CA PRO A 120 23.68 -24.58 9.54
C PRO A 120 23.23 -24.24 10.96
N PRO A 121 24.08 -23.57 11.77
CA PRO A 121 23.72 -23.17 13.11
C PRO A 121 22.47 -22.30 13.07
N ALA A 122 21.65 -22.31 14.14
CA ALA A 122 20.38 -21.58 14.23
C ALA A 122 20.49 -20.09 13.80
N ASN A 123 21.65 -19.49 14.04
CA ASN A 123 21.96 -18.12 13.60
C ASN A 123 21.93 -17.94 12.07
N LEU A 124 22.28 -18.98 11.30
CA LEU A 124 22.28 -18.92 9.83
C LEU A 124 20.85 -19.02 9.26
N LYS A 125 20.01 -19.86 9.88
CA LYS A 125 18.59 -19.95 9.51
C LYS A 125 17.88 -18.64 9.78
N SER A 126 18.07 -18.05 10.96
CA SER A 126 17.52 -16.74 11.30
C SER A 126 17.99 -15.62 10.35
N ALA A 127 19.25 -15.67 9.91
CA ALA A 127 19.78 -14.71 8.93
C ALA A 127 19.11 -14.85 7.55
N SER A 128 18.82 -16.08 7.11
CA SER A 128 18.10 -16.33 5.85
C SER A 128 16.67 -15.81 5.91
N VAL A 129 15.97 -16.02 7.03
CA VAL A 129 14.63 -15.49 7.26
C VAL A 129 14.68 -13.96 7.26
N LEU A 130 15.61 -13.38 8.02
CA LEU A 130 15.73 -11.93 8.13
C LEU A 130 16.08 -11.28 6.79
N LEU A 131 16.90 -11.91 5.96
CA LEU A 131 17.21 -11.41 4.60
C LEU A 131 15.95 -11.21 3.76
N VAL A 132 14.95 -12.06 3.92
CA VAL A 132 13.66 -11.97 3.21
C VAL A 132 12.77 -10.92 3.85
N THR A 133 12.61 -10.95 5.18
CA THR A 133 11.58 -10.21 5.89
C THR A 133 11.97 -8.78 6.28
N ILE A 134 13.27 -8.48 6.33
CA ILE A 134 13.75 -7.14 6.71
C ILE A 134 13.33 -6.03 5.71
N TRP A 135 13.00 -6.40 4.49
CA TRP A 135 12.41 -5.51 3.50
C TRP A 135 11.13 -4.86 4.02
N GLU A 136 10.27 -5.65 4.68
CA GLU A 136 9.02 -5.17 5.26
C GLU A 136 9.28 -4.12 6.34
N LEU A 137 10.33 -4.27 7.16
CA LEU A 137 10.68 -3.24 8.14
C LEU A 137 11.02 -1.91 7.47
N GLY A 138 11.76 -1.96 6.37
CA GLY A 138 12.02 -0.78 5.53
C GLY A 138 10.73 -0.19 4.97
N GLU A 139 9.86 -1.04 4.43
CA GLU A 139 8.57 -0.64 3.86
C GLU A 139 7.59 -0.09 4.92
N ALA A 140 7.73 -0.44 6.19
CA ALA A 140 7.00 0.19 7.29
C ALA A 140 7.42 1.66 7.50
N ALA A 141 8.71 1.95 7.38
CA ALA A 141 9.25 3.30 7.61
C ALA A 141 9.11 4.22 6.38
N GLY A 142 9.24 3.67 5.16
CA GLY A 142 9.22 4.42 3.90
C GLY A 142 8.00 5.32 3.73
N PRO A 143 6.77 4.79 3.76
CA PRO A 143 5.54 5.55 3.59
C PRO A 143 5.37 6.70 4.56
N LEU A 144 5.81 6.55 5.80
CA LEU A 144 5.72 7.59 6.83
C LEU A 144 6.54 8.85 6.47
N LEU A 145 7.62 8.67 5.70
CA LEU A 145 8.46 9.77 5.23
C LEU A 145 8.09 10.23 3.82
N ILE A 146 7.84 9.29 2.92
CA ILE A 146 7.62 9.57 1.49
C ILE A 146 6.30 10.30 1.26
N ALA A 147 5.22 9.94 1.97
CA ALA A 147 3.92 10.58 1.79
C ALA A 147 3.98 12.09 2.09
N PRO A 148 4.44 12.55 3.27
CA PRO A 148 4.56 13.97 3.57
C PRO A 148 5.54 14.70 2.64
N LEU A 149 6.67 14.07 2.28
CA LEU A 149 7.63 14.66 1.36
C LEU A 149 7.01 14.91 -0.03
N SER A 150 6.14 14.01 -0.48
CA SER A 150 5.45 14.16 -1.76
C SER A 150 4.39 15.28 -1.76
N GLU A 151 3.84 15.61 -0.60
CA GLU A 151 2.93 16.74 -0.44
C GLU A 151 3.69 18.09 -0.36
N LEU A 152 4.90 18.08 0.21
CA LEU A 152 5.73 19.28 0.32
C LEU A 152 6.43 19.64 -0.99
N PHE A 153 7.07 18.65 -1.63
CA PHE A 153 7.92 18.86 -2.80
C PHE A 153 7.25 18.54 -4.14
N GLY A 154 6.13 17.83 -4.11
CA GLY A 154 5.43 17.30 -5.29
C GLY A 154 5.71 15.82 -5.55
N ARG A 155 4.88 15.21 -6.42
CA ARG A 155 4.97 13.78 -6.73
C ARG A 155 6.21 13.46 -7.57
N TYR A 156 6.50 14.28 -8.59
CA TYR A 156 7.60 14.08 -9.53
C TYR A 156 8.97 13.98 -8.84
N PRO A 157 9.45 14.97 -8.06
CA PRO A 157 10.78 14.90 -7.45
C PRO A 157 10.87 13.81 -6.39
N THR A 158 9.81 13.60 -5.61
CA THR A 158 9.81 12.59 -4.55
C THR A 158 9.90 11.18 -5.13
N LEU A 159 9.13 10.88 -6.18
CA LEU A 159 9.14 9.57 -6.82
C LEU A 159 10.51 9.28 -7.47
N ASN A 160 11.08 10.23 -8.22
CA ASN A 160 12.37 10.04 -8.87
C ASN A 160 13.51 9.87 -7.84
N ILE A 161 13.53 10.66 -6.76
CA ILE A 161 14.54 10.51 -5.69
C ILE A 161 14.41 9.14 -5.03
N THR A 162 13.22 8.69 -4.70
CA THR A 162 13.02 7.38 -4.06
C THR A 162 13.36 6.21 -4.99
N ASN A 163 13.06 6.30 -6.27
CA ASN A 163 13.46 5.29 -7.26
C ASN A 163 15.00 5.25 -7.44
N LEU A 164 15.68 6.41 -7.48
CA LEU A 164 17.15 6.47 -7.53
C LEU A 164 17.77 5.85 -6.27
N LEU A 165 17.20 6.11 -5.09
CA LEU A 165 17.62 5.46 -3.84
C LEU A 165 17.39 3.94 -3.89
N LEU A 166 16.24 3.48 -4.41
CA LEU A 166 15.96 2.07 -4.60
C LEU A 166 17.00 1.40 -5.50
N ILE A 167 17.38 2.02 -6.61
CA ILE A 167 18.43 1.53 -7.51
C ILE A 167 19.77 1.47 -6.77
N LEU A 168 20.16 2.54 -6.07
CA LEU A 168 21.41 2.62 -5.31
C LEU A 168 21.50 1.50 -4.25
N PHE A 169 20.44 1.29 -3.47
CA PHE A 169 20.40 0.26 -2.44
C PHE A 169 20.34 -1.15 -3.03
N THR A 170 19.74 -1.32 -4.22
CA THR A 170 19.78 -2.59 -4.95
C THR A 170 21.21 -2.88 -5.49
N ILE A 171 21.95 -1.87 -5.93
CA ILE A 171 23.38 -2.01 -6.28
C ILE A 171 24.18 -2.43 -5.04
N LEU A 172 23.92 -1.81 -3.89
CA LEU A 172 24.55 -2.20 -2.63
C LEU A 172 24.25 -3.68 -2.28
N THR A 173 23.02 -4.14 -2.54
CA THR A 173 22.66 -5.56 -2.40
C THR A 173 23.48 -6.46 -3.34
N ALA A 174 23.67 -6.06 -4.62
CA ALA A 174 24.42 -6.83 -5.61
C ALA A 174 25.92 -6.95 -5.27
N THR A 175 26.48 -5.92 -4.63
CA THR A 175 27.91 -5.82 -4.27
C THR A 175 28.21 -6.29 -2.84
N ALA A 176 27.19 -6.68 -2.06
CA ALA A 176 27.36 -7.10 -0.68
C ALA A 176 28.31 -8.30 -0.55
N THR A 177 29.27 -8.19 0.36
CA THR A 177 30.26 -9.23 0.67
C THR A 177 30.02 -9.90 2.02
N SER A 178 29.13 -9.35 2.85
CA SER A 178 28.79 -9.89 4.16
C SER A 178 27.28 -9.94 4.36
N VAL A 179 26.82 -10.89 5.20
CA VAL A 179 25.39 -11.05 5.52
C VAL A 179 24.80 -9.79 6.18
N PRO A 180 25.45 -9.13 7.15
CA PRO A 180 24.93 -7.89 7.73
C PRO A 180 24.75 -6.76 6.71
N THR A 181 25.72 -6.57 5.80
CA THR A 181 25.61 -5.57 4.73
C THR A 181 24.44 -5.87 3.80
N LEU A 182 24.24 -7.15 3.49
CA LEU A 182 23.14 -7.60 2.65
C LEU A 182 21.77 -7.34 3.32
N ILE A 183 21.63 -7.65 4.60
CA ILE A 183 20.41 -7.40 5.39
C ILE A 183 20.14 -5.88 5.46
N LEU A 184 21.16 -5.07 5.76
CA LEU A 184 21.03 -3.62 5.81
C LEU A 184 20.58 -3.05 4.45
N SER A 185 21.21 -3.49 3.36
CA SER A 185 20.85 -3.02 2.01
C SER A 185 19.39 -3.36 1.66
N ARG A 186 18.90 -4.54 2.06
CA ARG A 186 17.50 -4.94 1.86
C ARG A 186 16.52 -4.07 2.67
N CYS A 187 16.86 -3.73 3.92
CA CYS A 187 16.07 -2.80 4.72
C CYS A 187 15.99 -1.41 4.06
N LEU A 188 17.12 -0.89 3.61
CA LEU A 188 17.19 0.41 2.92
C LEU A 188 16.42 0.39 1.59
N THR A 189 16.51 -0.72 0.83
CA THR A 189 15.73 -0.88 -0.40
C THR A 189 14.23 -0.86 -0.11
N GLY A 190 13.77 -1.56 0.95
CA GLY A 190 12.37 -1.51 1.39
C GLY A 190 11.93 -0.10 1.78
N MET A 191 12.78 0.66 2.48
CA MET A 191 12.49 2.04 2.87
C MET A 191 12.35 2.99 1.67
N ALA A 192 13.01 2.69 0.55
CA ALA A 192 12.91 3.48 -0.68
C ALA A 192 11.67 3.15 -1.53
N VAL A 193 10.79 2.21 -1.10
CA VAL A 193 9.57 1.86 -1.83
C VAL A 193 8.53 2.96 -1.70
N ALA A 194 8.32 3.71 -2.79
CA ALA A 194 7.34 4.78 -2.88
C ALA A 194 6.00 4.34 -3.49
N SER A 195 6.01 3.28 -4.29
CA SER A 195 4.88 2.86 -5.13
C SER A 195 3.58 2.61 -4.35
N ASN A 196 3.66 2.02 -3.17
CA ASN A 196 2.48 1.68 -2.36
C ASN A 196 1.69 2.92 -1.88
N VAL A 197 2.35 4.07 -1.76
CA VAL A 197 1.74 5.33 -1.30
C VAL A 197 1.50 6.28 -2.46
N LEU A 198 2.47 6.42 -3.36
CA LEU A 198 2.39 7.41 -4.43
C LEU A 198 1.50 6.97 -5.59
N ASN A 199 1.41 5.68 -5.91
CA ASN A 199 0.58 5.22 -7.01
C ASN A 199 -0.91 5.58 -6.82
N PRO A 200 -1.55 5.29 -5.66
CA PRO A 200 -2.92 5.73 -5.42
C PRO A 200 -3.08 7.25 -5.45
N ALA A 201 -2.11 7.99 -4.89
CA ALA A 201 -2.14 9.44 -4.87
C ALA A 201 -2.07 10.04 -6.29
N ILE A 202 -1.14 9.56 -7.13
CA ILE A 202 -0.97 10.01 -8.52
C ILE A 202 -2.22 9.69 -9.35
N VAL A 203 -2.81 8.50 -9.18
CA VAL A 203 -4.07 8.14 -9.86
C VAL A 203 -5.19 9.06 -9.40
N GLY A 204 -5.27 9.36 -8.09
CA GLY A 204 -6.23 10.31 -7.54
C GLY A 204 -6.08 11.73 -8.09
N ASP A 205 -4.85 12.17 -8.37
CA ASP A 205 -4.55 13.48 -8.94
C ASP A 205 -4.97 13.57 -10.43
N MET A 206 -4.95 12.45 -11.19
CA MET A 206 -5.17 12.43 -12.65
C MET A 206 -6.58 12.02 -13.08
N PHE A 207 -7.27 11.19 -12.29
CA PHE A 207 -8.54 10.59 -12.68
C PHE A 207 -9.69 11.03 -11.77
N PRO A 208 -10.88 11.31 -12.33
CA PRO A 208 -12.10 11.49 -11.54
C PRO A 208 -12.49 10.18 -10.84
N SER A 209 -13.32 10.27 -9.81
CA SER A 209 -13.63 9.15 -8.90
C SER A 209 -14.20 7.91 -9.60
N ASP A 210 -14.97 8.09 -10.68
CA ASP A 210 -15.58 7.03 -11.50
C ASP A 210 -14.57 6.20 -12.31
N GLN A 211 -13.40 6.77 -12.65
CA GLN A 211 -12.37 6.12 -13.48
C GLN A 211 -11.17 5.60 -12.68
N ARG A 212 -11.03 6.01 -11.41
CA ARG A 212 -9.91 5.61 -10.54
C ARG A 212 -9.80 4.08 -10.38
N GLY A 213 -10.93 3.40 -10.29
CA GLY A 213 -10.98 1.95 -10.09
C GLY A 213 -10.27 1.16 -11.18
N SER A 214 -10.50 1.49 -12.45
CA SER A 214 -9.86 0.80 -13.59
C SER A 214 -8.36 1.07 -13.66
N ALA A 215 -7.91 2.30 -13.39
CA ALA A 215 -6.50 2.63 -13.35
C ALA A 215 -5.78 1.90 -12.21
N MET A 216 -6.37 1.87 -11.01
CA MET A 216 -5.83 1.16 -9.85
C MET A 216 -5.78 -0.36 -10.09
N SER A 217 -6.77 -0.94 -10.75
CA SER A 217 -6.78 -2.38 -11.07
C SER A 217 -5.57 -2.81 -11.90
N LEU A 218 -5.19 -2.02 -12.91
CA LEU A 218 -3.99 -2.30 -13.72
C LEU A 218 -2.71 -2.24 -12.87
N ILE A 219 -2.61 -1.24 -11.97
CA ILE A 219 -1.46 -1.09 -11.08
C ILE A 219 -1.37 -2.26 -10.09
N PHE A 220 -2.49 -2.78 -9.58
CA PHE A 220 -2.49 -3.90 -8.63
C PHE A 220 -2.23 -5.28 -9.29
N ILE A 221 -2.54 -5.46 -10.57
CA ILE A 221 -2.22 -6.70 -11.30
C ILE A 221 -0.70 -6.86 -11.46
N ALA A 222 0.03 -5.78 -11.66
CA ALA A 222 1.46 -5.82 -11.92
C ALA A 222 2.29 -6.47 -10.78
N PRO A 223 2.10 -6.13 -9.50
CA PRO A 223 2.72 -6.83 -8.37
C PRO A 223 2.39 -8.34 -8.32
N LEU A 224 1.16 -8.74 -8.64
CA LEU A 224 0.78 -10.15 -8.67
C LEU A 224 1.59 -10.93 -9.71
N ILE A 225 1.75 -10.34 -10.92
CA ILE A 225 2.61 -10.93 -11.96
C ILE A 225 4.07 -10.98 -11.49
N GLY A 226 4.57 -9.90 -10.88
CA GLY A 226 5.92 -9.84 -10.32
C GLY A 226 6.17 -10.92 -9.27
N GLY A 227 5.18 -11.15 -8.39
CA GLY A 227 5.20 -12.20 -7.38
C GLY A 227 5.19 -13.62 -7.94
N ALA A 228 4.49 -13.85 -9.06
CA ALA A 228 4.46 -15.14 -9.75
C ALA A 228 5.77 -15.45 -10.46
N VAL A 229 6.24 -14.48 -11.24
CA VAL A 229 7.36 -14.65 -12.19
C VAL A 229 8.72 -14.47 -11.49
N GLY A 230 8.77 -13.62 -10.45
CA GLY A 230 10.01 -13.30 -9.72
C GLY A 230 10.78 -14.53 -9.25
N PRO A 231 10.20 -15.38 -8.38
CA PRO A 231 10.85 -16.58 -7.88
C PRO A 231 11.25 -17.57 -8.97
N ALA A 232 10.41 -17.74 -10.00
CA ALA A 232 10.67 -18.67 -11.09
C ALA A 232 11.88 -18.24 -11.93
N ILE A 233 11.90 -16.98 -12.39
CA ILE A 233 13.01 -16.44 -13.19
C ILE A 233 14.29 -16.38 -12.34
N SER A 234 14.19 -15.88 -11.11
CA SER A 234 15.37 -15.71 -10.26
C SER A 234 16.04 -17.04 -9.94
N SER A 235 15.25 -18.09 -9.65
CA SER A 235 15.81 -19.43 -9.40
C SER A 235 16.48 -20.01 -10.64
N ALA A 236 15.86 -19.88 -11.81
CA ALA A 236 16.42 -20.37 -13.07
C ALA A 236 17.72 -19.64 -13.46
N VAL A 237 17.74 -18.32 -13.32
CA VAL A 237 18.94 -17.49 -13.60
C VAL A 237 20.04 -17.76 -12.56
N ALA A 238 19.67 -17.87 -11.28
CA ALA A 238 20.66 -18.11 -10.22
C ALA A 238 21.35 -19.47 -10.35
N GLU A 239 20.64 -20.49 -10.83
CA GLU A 239 21.20 -21.82 -11.09
C GLU A 239 22.28 -21.79 -12.18
N SER A 240 22.10 -20.98 -13.22
CA SER A 240 23.01 -20.91 -14.37
C SER A 240 24.18 -19.93 -14.19
N VAL A 241 23.92 -18.76 -13.62
CA VAL A 241 24.91 -17.65 -13.58
C VAL A 241 25.10 -17.02 -12.19
N GLY A 242 24.44 -17.57 -11.17
CA GLY A 242 24.57 -17.14 -9.78
C GLY A 242 23.64 -15.98 -9.38
N TRP A 243 23.35 -15.88 -8.08
CA TRP A 243 22.39 -14.94 -7.52
C TRP A 243 22.71 -13.45 -7.73
N ARG A 244 24.00 -13.09 -7.77
CA ARG A 244 24.40 -11.70 -8.00
C ARG A 244 23.96 -11.19 -9.39
N LYS A 245 23.96 -12.06 -10.41
CA LYS A 245 23.48 -11.70 -11.75
C LYS A 245 21.99 -11.43 -11.78
N VAL A 246 21.21 -12.13 -10.95
CA VAL A 246 19.77 -11.85 -10.76
C VAL A 246 19.59 -10.42 -10.24
N VAL A 247 20.32 -10.04 -9.19
CA VAL A 247 20.23 -8.69 -8.60
C VAL A 247 20.65 -7.61 -9.60
N TRP A 248 21.72 -7.84 -10.39
CA TRP A 248 22.11 -6.93 -11.47
C TRP A 248 21.05 -6.80 -12.56
N GLY A 249 20.33 -7.89 -12.87
CA GLY A 249 19.15 -7.85 -13.75
C GLY A 249 18.04 -6.94 -13.20
N VAL A 250 17.79 -7.02 -11.89
CA VAL A 250 16.84 -6.13 -11.20
C VAL A 250 17.28 -4.67 -11.25
N VAL A 251 18.58 -4.39 -11.03
CA VAL A 251 19.15 -3.04 -11.19
C VAL A 251 18.89 -2.51 -12.59
N GLY A 252 19.14 -3.33 -13.62
CA GLY A 252 18.88 -2.97 -15.01
C GLY A 252 17.42 -2.65 -15.27
N LEU A 253 16.52 -3.50 -14.81
CA LEU A 253 15.06 -3.29 -14.92
C LEU A 253 14.61 -2.00 -14.24
N SER A 254 15.02 -1.79 -12.98
CA SER A 254 14.67 -0.58 -12.23
C SER A 254 15.24 0.69 -12.87
N THR A 255 16.45 0.60 -13.44
CA THR A 255 17.08 1.72 -14.16
C THR A 255 16.31 2.07 -15.43
N ILE A 256 15.87 1.08 -16.20
CA ILE A 256 15.01 1.31 -17.38
C ILE A 256 13.70 1.98 -16.97
N CYS A 257 13.05 1.50 -15.91
CA CYS A 257 11.85 2.12 -15.37
C CYS A 257 12.09 3.59 -15.01
N GLU A 258 13.18 3.90 -14.32
CA GLU A 258 13.50 5.26 -13.89
C GLU A 258 13.79 6.19 -15.06
N ILE A 259 14.54 5.73 -16.07
CA ILE A 259 14.78 6.51 -17.29
C ILE A 259 13.44 6.86 -17.98
N LEU A 260 12.52 5.90 -18.08
CA LEU A 260 11.20 6.15 -18.64
C LEU A 260 10.40 7.15 -17.79
N PHE A 261 10.49 7.07 -16.46
CA PHE A 261 9.88 8.06 -15.56
C PHE A 261 10.43 9.46 -15.77
N LEU A 262 11.75 9.61 -15.81
CA LEU A 262 12.40 10.90 -16.05
C LEU A 262 11.99 11.53 -17.39
N CYS A 263 11.78 10.69 -18.43
CA CYS A 263 11.42 11.17 -19.76
C CYS A 263 9.92 11.48 -19.93
N LEU A 264 9.04 10.69 -19.32
CA LEU A 264 7.60 10.70 -19.63
C LEU A 264 6.73 11.25 -18.51
N PHE A 265 7.17 11.15 -17.25
CA PHE A 265 6.35 11.54 -16.11
C PHE A 265 6.42 13.06 -15.88
N LYS A 266 5.27 13.67 -15.56
CA LYS A 266 5.15 15.07 -15.20
C LYS A 266 4.56 15.20 -13.80
N GLU A 267 4.74 16.39 -13.19
CA GLU A 267 4.14 16.69 -11.89
C GLU A 267 2.61 16.56 -11.95
N THR A 268 2.05 15.80 -10.99
CA THR A 268 0.61 15.58 -10.90
C THR A 268 -0.04 16.27 -9.71
N TYR A 269 0.76 16.75 -8.76
CA TYR A 269 0.22 17.37 -7.55
C TYR A 269 -0.18 18.83 -7.83
N LYS A 270 -1.49 19.10 -7.86
CA LYS A 270 -2.10 20.40 -8.17
C LYS A 270 -1.43 21.56 -7.41
N VAL A 271 -1.28 21.41 -6.09
CA VAL A 271 -0.68 22.46 -5.23
C VAL A 271 0.78 22.75 -5.60
N ALA A 272 1.57 21.72 -5.94
CA ALA A 272 2.96 21.91 -6.34
C ALA A 272 3.08 22.62 -7.69
N ILE A 273 2.17 22.32 -8.63
CA ILE A 273 2.12 22.97 -9.96
C ILE A 273 1.83 24.46 -9.78
N VAL A 274 0.76 24.81 -9.04
CA VAL A 274 0.34 26.19 -8.78
C VAL A 274 1.42 26.95 -8.02
N ARG A 275 2.00 26.37 -6.95
CA ARG A 275 3.09 26.99 -6.18
C ARG A 275 4.30 27.32 -7.08
N ARG A 276 4.70 26.42 -7.98
CA ARG A 276 5.81 26.68 -8.92
C ARG A 276 5.47 27.78 -9.91
N ARG A 277 4.22 27.89 -10.37
CA ARG A 277 3.76 28.97 -11.26
C ARG A 277 3.83 30.32 -10.55
N VAL A 278 3.24 30.45 -9.37
CA VAL A 278 3.27 31.68 -8.55
C VAL A 278 4.71 32.12 -8.24
N MET A 279 5.60 31.17 -7.90
CA MET A 279 7.01 31.51 -7.67
C MET A 279 7.72 32.00 -8.94
N ARG A 280 7.41 31.44 -10.11
CA ARG A 280 7.98 31.92 -11.40
C ARG A 280 7.49 33.35 -11.73
N GLU A 281 6.21 33.65 -11.50
CA GLU A 281 5.64 34.94 -11.71
C GLU A 281 6.23 36.01 -10.77
N LYS A 282 6.36 35.67 -9.46
CA LYS A 282 7.04 36.52 -8.47
C LYS A 282 8.51 36.77 -8.85
N HIS A 283 9.23 35.77 -9.36
CA HIS A 283 10.63 35.91 -9.82
C HIS A 283 10.75 36.77 -11.09
N SER A 284 9.82 36.63 -12.05
CA SER A 284 9.80 37.46 -13.25
C SER A 284 9.48 38.90 -12.92
N SER A 285 8.50 39.14 -12.04
CA SER A 285 8.16 40.48 -11.55
C SER A 285 9.29 41.13 -10.75
N SER A 286 9.98 40.37 -9.90
CA SER A 286 11.15 40.85 -9.16
C SER A 286 12.33 41.19 -10.08
N ARG A 287 12.54 40.44 -11.16
CA ARG A 287 13.57 40.75 -12.17
C ARG A 287 13.24 42.04 -12.94
N LEU A 288 11.96 42.24 -13.26
CA LEU A 288 11.48 43.51 -13.89
C LEU A 288 11.62 44.68 -12.93
N ALA A 289 11.31 44.49 -11.62
CA ALA A 289 11.47 45.52 -10.60
C ALA A 289 12.95 45.81 -10.25
N ALA A 290 13.81 44.79 -10.25
CA ALA A 290 15.25 44.98 -10.03
C ALA A 290 15.95 45.77 -11.15
N ASN A 291 15.43 45.69 -12.38
CA ASN A 291 15.87 46.55 -13.49
C ASN A 291 15.35 48.00 -13.36
N ALA A 292 14.45 48.28 -12.42
CA ALA A 292 13.83 49.60 -12.19
C ALA A 292 14.37 50.31 -10.92
N HIS A 293 15.58 49.98 -10.42
CA HIS A 293 16.23 50.62 -9.26
C HIS A 293 15.28 50.89 -8.08
N VAL A 294 14.89 49.86 -7.33
CA VAL A 294 14.25 50.03 -6.01
C VAL A 294 15.00 49.19 -5.00
N ASP A 295 15.64 49.86 -4.04
CA ASP A 295 16.32 49.25 -2.89
C ASP A 295 15.30 48.50 -2.00
N MET A 296 15.40 47.20 -1.96
CA MET A 296 14.67 46.34 -1.00
C MET A 296 15.63 45.35 -0.36
N SER A 297 16.40 45.82 0.61
CA SER A 297 17.23 44.96 1.46
C SER A 297 16.71 44.98 2.88
N THR A 298 16.53 43.80 3.47
CA THR A 298 16.56 43.40 4.89
C THR A 298 15.41 42.55 5.46
N GLY A 299 14.32 42.28 4.69
CA GLY A 299 13.17 41.49 5.21
C GLY A 299 13.31 39.94 5.11
N ASN A 300 14.15 39.44 4.23
CA ASN A 300 14.08 38.04 3.74
C ASN A 300 14.69 36.96 4.65
N LEU A 301 15.57 37.29 5.59
CA LEU A 301 16.28 36.28 6.40
C LEU A 301 15.47 35.76 7.60
N LYS A 302 14.54 36.53 8.14
CA LYS A 302 13.68 36.09 9.27
C LYS A 302 12.50 35.24 8.80
N ARG A 303 12.02 35.46 7.58
CA ARG A 303 10.87 34.77 6.96
C ARG A 303 11.19 33.29 6.66
N GLY A 304 12.41 32.98 6.19
CA GLY A 304 12.82 31.61 5.91
C GLY A 304 12.90 30.66 7.11
N ARG A 305 13.22 31.20 8.30
CA ARG A 305 13.37 30.38 9.52
C ARG A 305 12.02 30.01 10.19
N LYS A 306 11.00 30.86 10.05
CA LYS A 306 9.65 30.61 10.60
C LYS A 306 8.91 29.58 9.72
N SER A 307 8.98 29.74 8.41
CA SER A 307 8.46 28.79 7.42
C SER A 307 9.06 27.38 7.59
N GLN A 308 10.37 27.27 7.77
CA GLN A 308 11.05 25.99 7.95
C GLN A 308 10.63 25.25 9.23
N ARG A 309 10.35 25.97 10.33
CA ARG A 309 9.83 25.36 11.56
C ARG A 309 8.39 24.85 11.41
N GLU A 310 7.56 25.53 10.65
CA GLU A 310 6.19 25.11 10.36
C GLU A 310 6.15 23.88 9.45
N GLU A 311 7.02 23.82 8.45
CA GLU A 311 7.17 22.63 7.58
C GLU A 311 7.62 21.41 8.39
N TRP A 312 8.58 21.57 9.33
CA TRP A 312 9.00 20.49 10.24
C TRP A 312 7.89 20.05 11.20
N ARG A 313 7.04 20.97 11.68
CA ARG A 313 5.87 20.63 12.49
C ARG A 313 4.85 19.84 11.66
N LYS A 314 4.51 20.30 10.47
CA LYS A 314 3.60 19.60 9.55
C LYS A 314 4.14 18.18 9.24
N LEU A 315 5.43 18.04 8.96
CA LEU A 315 6.08 16.74 8.74
C LEU A 315 5.94 15.83 9.96
N ARG A 316 6.28 16.30 11.14
CA ARG A 316 6.17 15.54 12.39
C ARG A 316 4.72 15.10 12.65
N ASP A 317 3.77 15.99 12.49
CA ASP A 317 2.35 15.72 12.73
C ASP A 317 1.80 14.73 11.70
N SER A 318 2.23 14.79 10.45
CA SER A 318 1.90 13.80 9.42
C SER A 318 2.48 12.42 9.72
N VAL A 319 3.72 12.34 10.23
CA VAL A 319 4.35 11.07 10.64
C VAL A 319 3.69 10.46 11.88
N LEU A 320 3.27 11.29 12.85
CA LEU A 320 2.65 10.81 14.08
C LEU A 320 1.17 10.45 13.91
N ARG A 321 0.48 11.09 12.99
CA ARG A 321 -0.96 10.93 12.77
C ARG A 321 -1.42 9.48 12.55
N PRO A 322 -0.77 8.63 11.70
CA PRO A 322 -1.14 7.22 11.54
C PRO A 322 -1.11 6.44 12.86
N PHE A 323 -0.09 6.67 13.69
CA PHE A 323 0.02 6.02 15.00
C PHE A 323 -1.10 6.47 15.94
N LEU A 324 -1.39 7.77 16.00
CA LEU A 324 -2.47 8.30 16.82
C LEU A 324 -3.84 7.76 16.40
N VAL A 325 -4.09 7.58 15.09
CA VAL A 325 -5.34 7.03 14.58
C VAL A 325 -5.46 5.54 14.91
N VAL A 326 -4.40 4.74 14.74
CA VAL A 326 -4.41 3.30 15.06
C VAL A 326 -4.59 3.09 16.56
N PHE A 327 -3.75 3.72 17.40
CA PHE A 327 -3.81 3.53 18.84
C PHE A 327 -5.01 4.22 19.49
N GLY A 328 -5.58 5.24 18.84
CA GLY A 328 -6.80 5.91 19.27
C GLY A 328 -8.09 5.16 18.94
N SER A 329 -8.02 4.09 18.12
CA SER A 329 -9.18 3.30 17.72
C SER A 329 -8.98 1.82 17.99
N GLY A 330 -9.64 1.31 19.06
CA GLY A 330 -9.60 -0.12 19.38
C GLY A 330 -10.13 -1.01 18.23
N LEU A 331 -11.08 -0.48 17.46
CA LEU A 331 -11.59 -1.13 16.24
C LEU A 331 -10.48 -1.30 15.18
N LEU A 332 -9.75 -0.22 14.89
CA LEU A 332 -8.67 -0.24 13.92
C LEU A 332 -7.49 -1.11 14.39
N MET A 333 -7.17 -1.06 15.69
CA MET A 333 -6.15 -1.95 16.28
C MET A 333 -6.51 -3.43 16.07
N ALA A 334 -7.74 -3.82 16.37
CA ALA A 334 -8.19 -5.21 16.23
C ALA A 334 -8.15 -5.68 14.77
N LEU A 335 -8.63 -4.85 13.83
CA LEU A 335 -8.58 -5.15 12.40
C LEU A 335 -7.15 -5.14 11.84
N SER A 336 -6.32 -4.20 12.29
CA SER A 336 -4.90 -4.15 11.92
C SER A 336 -4.17 -5.40 12.38
N LEU A 337 -4.45 -5.90 13.58
CA LEU A 337 -3.85 -7.13 14.10
C LEU A 337 -4.28 -8.35 13.26
N LEU A 338 -5.58 -8.50 12.98
CA LEU A 338 -6.10 -9.58 12.14
C LEU A 338 -5.47 -9.56 10.73
N GLY A 339 -5.47 -8.40 10.08
CA GLY A 339 -4.90 -8.23 8.75
C GLY A 339 -3.39 -8.46 8.72
N SER A 340 -2.67 -7.99 9.75
CA SER A 340 -1.21 -8.10 9.85
C SER A 340 -0.77 -9.56 10.04
N VAL A 341 -1.42 -10.31 10.92
CA VAL A 341 -1.12 -11.73 11.13
C VAL A 341 -1.44 -12.53 9.87
N THR A 342 -2.59 -12.29 9.25
CA THR A 342 -2.97 -12.96 7.99
C THR A 342 -1.97 -12.69 6.88
N PHE A 343 -1.52 -11.45 6.72
CA PHE A 343 -0.51 -11.09 5.72
C PHE A 343 0.84 -11.74 6.00
N SER A 344 1.24 -11.84 7.27
CA SER A 344 2.53 -12.42 7.65
C SER A 344 2.68 -13.88 7.25
N TYR A 345 1.58 -14.62 7.08
CA TYR A 345 1.64 -16.00 6.60
C TYR A 345 2.19 -16.13 5.18
N PHE A 346 2.05 -15.09 4.36
CA PHE A 346 2.77 -15.04 3.09
C PHE A 346 4.28 -15.16 3.30
N TYR A 347 4.83 -14.39 4.24
CA TYR A 347 6.27 -14.44 4.55
C TYR A 347 6.68 -15.70 5.29
N VAL A 348 5.83 -16.24 6.19
CA VAL A 348 6.07 -17.54 6.83
C VAL A 348 6.21 -18.64 5.78
N VAL A 349 5.28 -18.71 4.83
CA VAL A 349 5.35 -19.67 3.71
C VAL A 349 6.56 -19.38 2.83
N SER A 350 6.82 -18.10 2.51
CA SER A 350 7.93 -17.71 1.65
C SER A 350 9.30 -18.15 2.18
N VAL A 351 9.51 -18.14 3.50
CA VAL A 351 10.78 -18.54 4.10
C VAL A 351 10.88 -20.05 4.34
N THR A 352 9.76 -20.75 4.57
CA THR A 352 9.74 -22.17 4.86
C THR A 352 9.62 -23.06 3.61
N LEU A 353 8.92 -22.56 2.56
CA LEU A 353 8.70 -23.32 1.34
C LEU A 353 10.00 -23.78 0.64
N PRO A 354 11.03 -22.92 0.46
CA PRO A 354 12.28 -23.35 -0.17
C PRO A 354 12.99 -24.48 0.57
N GLU A 355 12.96 -24.45 1.91
CA GLU A 355 13.53 -25.50 2.77
C GLU A 355 12.75 -26.81 2.62
N ILE A 356 11.42 -26.76 2.69
CA ILE A 356 10.56 -27.95 2.52
C ILE A 356 10.78 -28.59 1.14
N LEU A 357 10.86 -27.77 0.08
CA LEU A 357 11.06 -28.26 -1.28
C LEU A 357 12.44 -28.93 -1.46
N GLU A 358 13.47 -28.41 -0.79
CA GLU A 358 14.80 -29.01 -0.80
C GLU A 358 14.88 -30.28 0.05
N ASP A 359 14.47 -30.20 1.31
CA ASP A 359 14.68 -31.26 2.32
C ASP A 359 13.73 -32.45 2.14
N LYS A 360 12.46 -32.20 1.76
CA LYS A 360 11.42 -33.22 1.69
C LYS A 360 11.14 -33.73 0.28
N TYR A 361 11.32 -32.87 -0.72
CA TYR A 361 11.01 -33.22 -2.12
C TYR A 361 12.25 -33.32 -3.02
N GLY A 362 13.45 -32.94 -2.52
CA GLY A 362 14.70 -33.00 -3.28
C GLY A 362 14.71 -32.06 -4.50
N LEU A 363 13.85 -31.04 -4.52
CA LEU A 363 13.72 -30.11 -5.64
C LEU A 363 14.77 -28.99 -5.53
N SER A 364 15.37 -28.64 -6.66
CA SER A 364 16.38 -27.58 -6.76
C SER A 364 16.09 -26.64 -7.93
N GLY A 365 16.84 -25.53 -7.99
CA GLY A 365 16.86 -24.63 -9.11
C GLY A 365 15.51 -24.03 -9.48
N ALA A 366 15.22 -23.97 -10.78
CA ALA A 366 14.04 -23.35 -11.35
C ALA A 366 12.72 -23.94 -10.83
N VAL A 367 12.68 -25.24 -10.52
CA VAL A 367 11.46 -25.92 -10.06
C VAL A 367 11.02 -25.37 -8.69
N LYS A 368 11.96 -25.06 -7.78
CA LYS A 368 11.63 -24.39 -6.52
C LYS A 368 10.91 -23.07 -6.74
N GLY A 369 11.43 -22.25 -7.67
CA GLY A 369 10.83 -20.96 -7.99
C GLY A 369 9.42 -21.10 -8.56
N LEU A 370 9.18 -22.11 -9.42
CA LEU A 370 7.85 -22.37 -9.98
C LEU A 370 6.82 -22.77 -8.91
N CYS A 371 7.21 -23.42 -7.83
CA CYS A 371 6.29 -23.80 -6.76
C CYS A 371 5.67 -22.58 -6.04
N PHE A 372 6.32 -21.41 -6.06
CA PHE A 372 5.75 -20.17 -5.55
C PHE A 372 4.51 -19.70 -6.34
N MET A 373 4.36 -20.14 -7.60
CA MET A 373 3.17 -19.83 -8.38
C MET A 373 1.89 -20.36 -7.72
N GLY A 374 1.97 -21.42 -6.92
CA GLY A 374 0.82 -21.95 -6.18
C GLY A 374 0.14 -20.86 -5.33
N PHE A 375 0.93 -20.13 -4.54
CA PHE A 375 0.44 -19.02 -3.73
C PHE A 375 -0.17 -17.90 -4.58
N THR A 376 0.51 -17.52 -5.66
CA THR A 376 0.06 -16.42 -6.54
C THR A 376 -1.23 -16.77 -7.27
N VAL A 377 -1.38 -18.00 -7.76
CA VAL A 377 -2.62 -18.48 -8.41
C VAL A 377 -3.79 -18.40 -7.44
N GLY A 378 -3.62 -18.88 -6.20
CA GLY A 378 -4.64 -18.77 -5.17
C GLY A 378 -5.02 -17.31 -4.87
N SER A 379 -4.03 -16.44 -4.72
CA SER A 379 -4.24 -15.00 -4.50
C SER A 379 -5.00 -14.37 -5.67
N PHE A 380 -4.64 -14.68 -6.90
CA PHE A 380 -5.29 -14.16 -8.09
C PHE A 380 -6.76 -14.58 -8.18
N LEU A 381 -7.06 -15.86 -7.91
CA LEU A 381 -8.44 -16.35 -7.87
C LEU A 381 -9.27 -15.63 -6.81
N ALA A 382 -8.69 -15.38 -5.64
CA ALA A 382 -9.36 -14.63 -4.57
C ALA A 382 -9.61 -13.16 -4.95
N VAL A 383 -8.68 -12.52 -5.65
CA VAL A 383 -8.90 -11.15 -6.19
C VAL A 383 -10.09 -11.15 -7.15
N LEU A 384 -10.20 -12.13 -8.04
CA LEU A 384 -11.36 -12.26 -8.94
C LEU A 384 -12.67 -12.49 -8.17
N ILE A 385 -12.65 -13.33 -7.13
CA ILE A 385 -13.81 -13.56 -6.26
C ILE A 385 -14.21 -12.27 -5.54
N CYS A 386 -13.25 -11.56 -4.94
CA CYS A 386 -13.52 -10.28 -4.29
C CYS A 386 -14.11 -9.26 -5.27
N ASN A 387 -13.53 -9.12 -6.46
CA ASN A 387 -14.04 -8.20 -7.47
C ASN A 387 -15.47 -8.54 -7.94
N ALA A 388 -15.80 -9.83 -8.03
CA ALA A 388 -17.14 -10.27 -8.46
C ALA A 388 -18.20 -10.16 -7.36
N PHE A 389 -17.84 -10.39 -6.09
CA PHE A 389 -18.81 -10.59 -5.02
C PHE A 389 -18.84 -9.48 -3.97
N LEU A 390 -17.77 -8.70 -3.78
CA LEU A 390 -17.67 -7.71 -2.70
C LEU A 390 -18.83 -6.68 -2.77
N ASP A 391 -19.01 -6.06 -3.93
CA ASP A 391 -20.04 -5.05 -4.12
C ASP A 391 -21.45 -5.68 -4.17
N ARG A 392 -21.58 -6.88 -4.73
CA ARG A 392 -22.87 -7.60 -4.74
C ARG A 392 -23.36 -7.93 -3.33
N ILE A 393 -22.44 -8.40 -2.47
CA ILE A 393 -22.75 -8.70 -1.06
C ILE A 393 -23.12 -7.41 -0.32
N TYR A 394 -22.34 -6.34 -0.54
CA TYR A 394 -22.60 -5.02 0.07
C TYR A 394 -24.00 -4.52 -0.28
N ILE A 395 -24.36 -4.50 -1.57
CA ILE A 395 -25.67 -4.05 -2.04
C ILE A 395 -26.78 -4.93 -1.48
N ALA A 396 -26.64 -6.26 -1.54
CA ALA A 396 -27.66 -7.20 -1.04
C ALA A 396 -27.91 -7.04 0.47
N LEU A 397 -26.87 -6.78 1.28
CA LEU A 397 -27.02 -6.55 2.72
C LEU A 397 -27.64 -5.18 3.01
N ARG A 398 -27.25 -4.14 2.28
CA ARG A 398 -27.84 -2.80 2.38
C ARG A 398 -29.33 -2.83 2.07
N ASP A 399 -29.72 -3.46 0.95
CA ASP A 399 -31.11 -3.53 0.50
C ASP A 399 -31.95 -4.37 1.46
N ARG A 400 -31.37 -5.43 2.04
CA ARG A 400 -32.02 -6.24 3.07
C ARG A 400 -32.27 -5.45 4.35
N ASP A 401 -31.31 -4.67 4.82
CA ASP A 401 -31.48 -3.81 6.00
C ASP A 401 -32.51 -2.71 5.76
N ALA A 402 -32.49 -2.11 4.56
CA ALA A 402 -33.51 -1.13 4.14
C ALA A 402 -34.93 -1.71 4.13
N ALA A 403 -35.08 -2.95 3.67
CA ALA A 403 -36.37 -3.66 3.66
C ALA A 403 -36.89 -4.00 5.07
N LEU A 404 -36.01 -4.17 6.06
CA LEU A 404 -36.34 -4.48 7.45
C LEU A 404 -36.63 -3.22 8.29
N THR A 405 -36.15 -2.06 7.86
CA THR A 405 -36.36 -0.78 8.54
C THR A 405 -37.59 -0.11 7.94
N GLN A 406 -38.73 -0.12 8.66
CA GLN A 406 -39.95 0.57 8.20
C GLN A 406 -39.68 2.09 8.09
N PRO A 407 -40.09 2.73 6.99
CA PRO A 407 -39.90 4.16 6.81
C PRO A 407 -40.74 4.96 7.82
N CYS A 408 -40.07 5.66 8.74
CA CYS A 408 -40.77 6.53 9.72
C CYS A 408 -41.16 7.89 9.14
N SER A 409 -40.59 8.33 8.02
CA SER A 409 -40.97 9.55 7.29
C SER A 409 -40.39 9.59 5.87
N PRO A 410 -40.95 10.39 4.94
CA PRO A 410 -40.50 10.48 3.55
C PRO A 410 -39.05 10.98 3.40
N ASP A 411 -38.53 11.75 4.36
CA ASP A 411 -37.18 12.31 4.33
C ASP A 411 -36.10 11.34 4.90
N ASP A 412 -36.54 10.28 5.66
CA ASP A 412 -35.64 9.25 6.23
C ASP A 412 -35.47 8.02 5.31
N CYS A 413 -35.91 8.09 4.06
CA CYS A 413 -35.91 6.96 3.12
C CYS A 413 -34.56 6.62 2.47
N LEU A 414 -33.46 7.32 2.78
CA LEU A 414 -32.14 6.95 2.27
C LEU A 414 -31.60 5.73 3.04
N PRO A 415 -31.28 4.62 2.35
CA PRO A 415 -30.73 3.43 3.00
C PRO A 415 -29.43 3.80 3.71
N LYS A 416 -29.36 3.53 5.02
CA LYS A 416 -28.19 3.83 5.84
C LYS A 416 -26.99 2.99 5.36
N GLU A 417 -25.97 3.65 4.86
CA GLU A 417 -24.74 3.00 4.40
C GLU A 417 -23.92 2.56 5.63
N LYS A 418 -23.69 1.25 5.74
CA LYS A 418 -22.85 0.68 6.81
C LYS A 418 -21.60 0.05 6.21
N PRO A 419 -20.41 0.56 6.52
CA PRO A 419 -19.15 -0.03 6.07
C PRO A 419 -19.02 -1.52 6.42
N GLU A 420 -19.66 -1.98 7.50
CA GLU A 420 -19.66 -3.36 7.98
C GLU A 420 -20.12 -4.38 6.93
N TYR A 421 -20.94 -3.98 5.96
CA TYR A 421 -21.39 -4.87 4.88
C TYR A 421 -20.29 -5.33 3.92
N ARG A 422 -19.09 -4.75 4.00
CA ARG A 422 -17.92 -5.23 3.26
C ARG A 422 -17.21 -6.42 3.91
N LEU A 423 -17.48 -6.72 5.19
CA LEU A 423 -16.73 -7.70 5.98
C LEU A 423 -17.07 -9.20 5.76
N PRO A 424 -18.18 -9.64 5.13
CA PRO A 424 -18.51 -11.06 5.02
C PRO A 424 -17.40 -11.90 4.37
N LEU A 425 -16.73 -11.41 3.34
CA LEU A 425 -15.61 -12.12 2.72
C LEU A 425 -14.38 -12.15 3.64
N THR A 426 -14.13 -11.09 4.43
CA THR A 426 -13.10 -11.08 5.48
C THR A 426 -13.36 -12.17 6.52
N ILE A 427 -14.63 -12.36 6.93
CA ILE A 427 -15.01 -13.42 7.87
C ILE A 427 -14.68 -14.79 7.27
N LEU A 428 -15.09 -15.05 6.03
CA LEU A 428 -14.80 -16.31 5.35
C LEU A 428 -13.30 -16.58 5.28
N GLY A 429 -12.48 -15.60 4.83
CA GLY A 429 -11.03 -15.71 4.75
C GLY A 429 -10.38 -15.94 6.12
N ALA A 430 -10.80 -15.19 7.16
CA ALA A 430 -10.26 -15.30 8.50
C ALA A 430 -10.55 -16.66 9.16
N PHE A 431 -11.74 -17.24 8.97
CA PHE A 431 -12.09 -18.55 9.52
C PHE A 431 -11.51 -19.72 8.75
N SER A 432 -11.26 -19.58 7.46
CA SER A 432 -10.62 -20.63 6.64
C SER A 432 -9.09 -20.63 6.74
N MET A 433 -8.47 -19.51 7.11
CA MET A 433 -7.00 -19.42 7.25
C MET A 433 -6.38 -20.40 8.25
N PRO A 434 -6.94 -20.64 9.47
CA PRO A 434 -6.41 -21.62 10.41
C PRO A 434 -6.29 -23.02 9.81
N PHE A 435 -7.26 -23.43 9.01
CA PHE A 435 -7.25 -24.73 8.35
C PHE A 435 -6.19 -24.79 7.24
N ALA A 436 -6.09 -23.72 6.44
CA ALA A 436 -5.12 -23.65 5.34
C ALA A 436 -3.67 -23.72 5.84
N ILE A 437 -3.33 -22.95 6.89
CA ILE A 437 -1.97 -22.91 7.44
C ILE A 437 -1.61 -24.21 8.16
N THR A 438 -2.57 -24.81 8.88
CA THR A 438 -2.39 -26.12 9.52
C THR A 438 -2.23 -27.23 8.48
N PHE A 439 -3.04 -27.19 7.41
CA PHE A 439 -2.93 -28.15 6.30
C PHE A 439 -1.56 -28.07 5.62
N TYR A 440 -1.03 -26.89 5.38
CA TYR A 440 0.32 -26.69 4.84
C TYR A 440 1.40 -27.39 5.70
N GLY A 441 1.34 -27.20 7.02
CA GLY A 441 2.29 -27.82 7.94
C GLY A 441 2.21 -29.37 7.94
N TRP A 442 1.00 -29.94 7.94
CA TRP A 442 0.82 -31.39 7.92
C TRP A 442 1.18 -32.02 6.58
N VAL A 443 0.92 -31.35 5.45
CA VAL A 443 1.37 -31.80 4.12
C VAL A 443 2.90 -31.90 4.08
N ALA A 444 3.60 -30.91 4.64
CA ALA A 444 5.05 -30.91 4.72
C ALA A 444 5.59 -32.00 5.67
N GLU A 445 4.97 -32.21 6.85
CA GLU A 445 5.36 -33.23 7.83
C GLU A 445 5.22 -34.65 7.27
N LEU A 446 4.08 -34.95 6.66
CA LEU A 446 3.76 -36.25 6.09
C LEU A 446 4.39 -36.47 4.72
N SER A 447 5.12 -35.49 4.18
CA SER A 447 5.73 -35.57 2.84
C SER A 447 4.72 -36.00 1.76
N LEU A 448 3.49 -35.45 1.80
CA LEU A 448 2.45 -35.76 0.82
C LEU A 448 2.88 -35.34 -0.58
N PRO A 449 2.28 -35.86 -1.65
CA PRO A 449 2.63 -35.48 -3.02
C PRO A 449 2.60 -33.96 -3.24
N LEU A 450 3.55 -33.43 -4.01
CA LEU A 450 3.76 -32.01 -4.27
C LEU A 450 2.47 -31.20 -4.60
N PRO A 451 1.50 -31.73 -5.38
CA PRO A 451 0.26 -31.01 -5.65
C PRO A 451 -0.51 -30.57 -4.41
N PHE A 452 -0.49 -31.37 -3.32
CA PHE A 452 -1.17 -31.00 -2.06
C PHE A 452 -0.48 -29.79 -1.40
N LEU A 453 0.86 -29.72 -1.46
CA LEU A 453 1.61 -28.58 -0.95
C LEU A 453 1.28 -27.31 -1.75
N LEU A 454 1.21 -27.40 -3.07
CA LEU A 454 0.83 -26.28 -3.94
C LEU A 454 -0.61 -25.82 -3.71
N ILE A 455 -1.54 -26.76 -3.49
CA ILE A 455 -2.93 -26.43 -3.11
C ILE A 455 -2.95 -25.71 -1.75
N ALA A 456 -2.19 -26.18 -0.77
CA ALA A 456 -2.09 -25.54 0.55
C ALA A 456 -1.56 -24.09 0.42
N CYS A 457 -0.49 -23.89 -0.36
CA CYS A 457 0.02 -22.55 -0.67
C CYS A 457 -1.05 -21.67 -1.35
N GLY A 458 -1.79 -22.24 -2.31
CA GLY A 458 -2.88 -21.54 -3.00
C GLY A 458 -4.01 -21.14 -2.06
N LEU A 459 -4.40 -22.02 -1.14
CA LEU A 459 -5.42 -21.73 -0.13
C LEU A 459 -4.97 -20.61 0.83
N ILE A 460 -3.71 -20.60 1.26
CA ILE A 460 -3.16 -19.53 2.10
C ILE A 460 -3.19 -18.21 1.33
N GLY A 461 -2.75 -18.19 0.07
CA GLY A 461 -2.79 -17.01 -0.78
C GLY A 461 -4.21 -16.49 -1.00
N ALA A 462 -5.15 -17.39 -1.28
CA ALA A 462 -6.55 -17.04 -1.46
C ALA A 462 -7.15 -16.43 -0.18
N ASN A 463 -6.95 -17.06 0.98
CA ASN A 463 -7.48 -16.57 2.26
C ASN A 463 -6.86 -15.24 2.67
N THR A 464 -5.58 -15.02 2.35
CA THR A 464 -4.91 -13.73 2.59
C THR A 464 -5.61 -12.61 1.83
N MET A 465 -5.86 -12.77 0.53
CA MET A 465 -6.52 -11.75 -0.28
C MET A 465 -8.00 -11.57 0.08
N MET A 466 -8.71 -12.67 0.35
CA MET A 466 -10.11 -12.62 0.82
C MET A 466 -10.26 -11.90 2.16
N THR A 467 -9.25 -11.93 3.01
CA THR A 467 -9.25 -11.20 4.28
C THR A 467 -8.87 -9.73 4.08
N LEU A 468 -7.80 -9.45 3.33
CA LEU A 468 -7.23 -8.12 3.23
C LEU A 468 -8.02 -7.15 2.35
N ILE A 469 -8.50 -7.58 1.17
CA ILE A 469 -9.17 -6.67 0.23
C ILE A 469 -10.42 -6.06 0.84
N PRO A 470 -11.37 -6.83 1.40
CA PRO A 470 -12.56 -6.26 2.00
C PRO A 470 -12.26 -5.49 3.30
N LEU A 471 -11.25 -5.92 4.07
CA LEU A 471 -10.79 -5.21 5.27
C LEU A 471 -10.28 -3.81 4.92
N MET A 472 -9.47 -3.68 3.86
CA MET A 472 -8.97 -2.39 3.40
C MET A 472 -10.11 -1.49 2.90
N ALA A 473 -11.06 -2.04 2.15
CA ALA A 473 -12.25 -1.31 1.72
C ALA A 473 -13.08 -0.82 2.92
N TYR A 474 -13.27 -1.68 3.94
CA TYR A 474 -13.92 -1.30 5.19
C TYR A 474 -13.22 -0.13 5.90
N VAL A 475 -11.88 -0.17 6.00
CA VAL A 475 -11.11 0.90 6.65
C VAL A 475 -11.29 2.24 5.92
N VAL A 476 -11.30 2.23 4.58
CA VAL A 476 -11.53 3.44 3.79
C VAL A 476 -12.92 4.03 4.07
N ASP A 477 -13.96 3.19 4.03
CA ASP A 477 -15.35 3.64 4.23
C ASP A 477 -15.62 4.05 5.69
N ALA A 478 -15.02 3.35 6.67
CA ALA A 478 -15.26 3.61 8.09
C ALA A 478 -14.54 4.85 8.63
N PHE A 479 -13.40 5.25 8.05
CA PHE A 479 -12.58 6.34 8.55
C PHE A 479 -12.64 7.61 7.69
N GLY A 480 -13.32 7.59 6.53
CA GLY A 480 -13.59 8.77 5.71
C GLY A 480 -12.39 9.72 5.57
N LEU A 481 -12.47 10.90 6.17
CA LEU A 481 -11.41 11.93 6.17
C LEU A 481 -10.06 11.45 6.72
N PHE A 482 -10.07 10.47 7.64
CA PHE A 482 -8.86 9.89 8.23
C PHE A 482 -8.41 8.60 7.56
N SER A 483 -9.06 8.20 6.45
CA SER A 483 -8.81 6.93 5.75
C SER A 483 -7.35 6.75 5.36
N ALA A 484 -6.71 7.78 4.83
CA ALA A 484 -5.29 7.73 4.44
C ALA A 484 -4.37 7.43 5.64
N SER A 485 -4.61 8.08 6.79
CA SER A 485 -3.83 7.84 8.02
C SER A 485 -4.13 6.46 8.62
N ALA A 486 -5.39 6.02 8.58
CA ALA A 486 -5.80 4.69 9.03
C ALA A 486 -5.17 3.60 8.17
N MET A 487 -5.20 3.73 6.85
CA MET A 487 -4.57 2.82 5.89
C MET A 487 -3.06 2.74 6.09
N THR A 488 -2.39 3.89 6.25
CA THR A 488 -0.95 3.91 6.55
C THR A 488 -0.64 3.16 7.85
N GLY A 489 -1.44 3.34 8.88
CA GLY A 489 -1.29 2.62 10.14
C GLY A 489 -1.46 1.11 10.01
N VAL A 490 -2.44 0.65 9.23
CA VAL A 490 -2.62 -0.78 8.90
C VAL A 490 -1.42 -1.33 8.13
N ILE A 491 -0.90 -0.58 7.15
CA ILE A 491 0.28 -0.97 6.37
C ILE A 491 1.50 -1.12 7.28
N VAL A 492 1.76 -0.15 8.15
CA VAL A 492 2.89 -0.21 9.10
C VAL A 492 2.75 -1.42 10.03
N SER A 493 1.57 -1.67 10.60
CA SER A 493 1.32 -2.84 11.45
C SER A 493 1.54 -4.15 10.69
N ARG A 494 1.08 -4.22 9.43
CA ARG A 494 1.27 -5.37 8.53
C ARG A 494 2.74 -5.65 8.27
N CYS A 495 3.50 -4.62 7.95
CA CYS A 495 4.93 -4.73 7.65
C CYS A 495 5.74 -5.15 8.89
N LEU A 496 5.43 -4.59 10.07
CA LEU A 496 6.06 -5.01 11.33
C LEU A 496 5.80 -6.49 11.62
N MET A 497 4.55 -6.93 11.51
CA MET A 497 4.20 -8.33 11.75
C MET A 497 4.84 -9.25 10.69
N GLY A 498 4.87 -8.83 9.41
CA GLY A 498 5.54 -9.53 8.31
C GLY A 498 7.05 -9.66 8.49
N THR A 499 7.68 -8.73 9.23
CA THR A 499 9.09 -8.84 9.58
C THR A 499 9.35 -9.84 10.71
N PHE A 500 8.58 -9.77 11.80
CA PHE A 500 8.92 -10.48 13.03
C PHE A 500 8.26 -11.86 13.16
N LEU A 501 7.03 -12.05 12.68
CA LEU A 501 6.34 -13.35 12.83
C LEU A 501 7.05 -14.51 12.11
N PRO A 502 7.60 -14.35 10.90
CA PRO A 502 8.33 -15.44 10.23
C PRO A 502 9.59 -15.88 10.97
N LEU A 503 10.19 -15.02 11.80
CA LEU A 503 11.34 -15.40 12.64
C LEU A 503 10.98 -16.48 13.68
N ALA A 504 9.71 -16.57 14.07
CA ALA A 504 9.22 -17.61 14.96
C ALA A 504 9.03 -18.99 14.25
N ALA A 505 8.99 -19.02 12.91
CA ALA A 505 8.72 -20.23 12.15
C ALA A 505 9.84 -21.28 12.33
N ALA A 506 11.11 -20.88 12.15
CA ALA A 506 12.25 -21.79 12.26
C ALA A 506 12.34 -22.45 13.66
N PRO A 507 12.35 -21.71 14.79
CA PRO A 507 12.40 -22.34 16.12
C PRO A 507 11.17 -23.20 16.44
N LEU A 508 9.98 -22.85 15.93
CA LEU A 508 8.79 -23.68 16.10
C LEU A 508 8.89 -25.01 15.33
N VAL A 509 9.39 -24.95 14.09
CA VAL A 509 9.61 -26.16 13.26
C VAL A 509 10.73 -27.03 13.84
N ASP A 510 11.83 -26.42 14.30
CA ASP A 510 12.94 -27.16 14.91
C ASP A 510 12.52 -27.85 16.23
N ALA A 511 11.61 -27.23 17.03
CA ALA A 511 11.16 -27.77 18.31
C ALA A 511 10.02 -28.81 18.17
N PHE A 512 9.08 -28.60 17.25
CA PHE A 512 7.82 -29.37 17.20
C PHE A 512 7.57 -30.09 15.87
N GLY A 513 8.44 -29.93 14.85
CA GLY A 513 8.21 -30.37 13.48
C GLY A 513 7.29 -29.44 12.70
N TYR A 514 7.13 -29.68 11.40
CA TYR A 514 6.31 -28.86 10.54
C TYR A 514 4.82 -28.89 10.93
N GLY A 515 4.25 -30.08 11.14
CA GLY A 515 2.82 -30.24 11.43
C GLY A 515 2.37 -29.50 12.68
N ARG A 516 3.04 -29.79 13.82
CA ARG A 516 2.71 -29.14 15.11
C ARG A 516 3.13 -27.68 15.15
N GLY A 517 4.27 -27.32 14.55
CA GLY A 517 4.74 -25.93 14.47
C GLY A 517 3.75 -25.04 13.74
N PHE A 518 3.25 -25.48 12.59
CA PHE A 518 2.23 -24.72 11.83
C PHE A 518 0.83 -24.78 12.46
N MET A 519 0.53 -25.79 13.26
CA MET A 519 -0.69 -25.83 14.06
C MET A 519 -0.73 -24.68 15.09
N VAL A 520 0.42 -24.26 15.66
CA VAL A 520 0.48 -23.09 16.55
C VAL A 520 0.04 -21.82 15.80
N PHE A 521 0.51 -21.62 14.56
CA PHE A 521 0.05 -20.52 13.72
C PHE A 521 -1.44 -20.64 13.39
N GLY A 522 -1.94 -21.85 13.16
CA GLY A 522 -3.38 -22.12 12.96
C GLY A 522 -4.21 -21.73 14.18
N VAL A 523 -3.79 -22.11 15.39
CA VAL A 523 -4.48 -21.73 16.64
C VAL A 523 -4.45 -20.21 16.83
N MET A 524 -3.31 -19.57 16.59
CA MET A 524 -3.19 -18.11 16.66
C MET A 524 -4.15 -17.41 15.70
N SER A 525 -4.23 -17.86 14.45
CA SER A 525 -5.16 -17.32 13.45
C SER A 525 -6.61 -17.58 13.85
N GLY A 526 -6.92 -18.78 14.37
CA GLY A 526 -8.25 -19.15 14.86
C GLY A 526 -8.71 -18.30 16.03
N ALA A 527 -7.79 -17.92 16.92
CA ALA A 527 -8.09 -17.01 18.04
C ALA A 527 -8.41 -15.58 17.58
N LEU A 528 -7.85 -15.15 16.44
CA LEU A 528 -8.10 -13.82 15.88
C LEU A 528 -9.33 -13.78 14.95
N ALA A 529 -9.73 -14.89 14.35
CA ALA A 529 -10.85 -14.94 13.41
C ALA A 529 -12.17 -14.37 13.97
N PRO A 530 -12.55 -14.59 15.25
CA PRO A 530 -13.76 -14.01 15.84
C PRO A 530 -13.80 -12.48 15.81
N ILE A 531 -12.64 -11.79 15.74
CA ILE A 531 -12.56 -10.33 15.64
C ILE A 531 -13.39 -9.83 14.45
N SER A 532 -13.30 -10.51 13.31
CA SER A 532 -14.04 -10.14 12.10
C SER A 532 -15.58 -10.18 12.31
N VAL A 533 -16.07 -11.17 13.06
CA VAL A 533 -17.51 -11.29 13.39
C VAL A 533 -17.92 -10.24 14.41
N VAL A 534 -17.10 -10.00 15.43
CA VAL A 534 -17.35 -8.97 16.45
C VAL A 534 -17.44 -7.58 15.80
N VAL A 535 -16.52 -7.28 14.88
CA VAL A 535 -16.56 -6.00 14.14
C VAL A 535 -17.79 -5.95 13.22
N PHE A 536 -18.14 -7.04 12.53
CA PHE A 536 -19.34 -7.08 11.70
C PHE A 536 -20.63 -6.80 12.50
N ARG A 537 -20.73 -7.32 13.75
CA ARG A 537 -21.93 -7.15 14.58
C ARG A 537 -21.96 -5.87 15.40
N TYR A 538 -20.81 -5.42 15.88
CA TYR A 538 -20.72 -4.32 16.86
C TYR A 538 -19.91 -3.13 16.34
N GLY A 539 -19.43 -3.15 15.11
CA GLY A 539 -18.59 -2.11 14.50
C GLY A 539 -19.23 -0.73 14.53
N GLU A 540 -20.53 -0.63 14.22
CA GLU A 540 -21.28 0.63 14.28
C GLU A 540 -21.22 1.27 15.69
N ARG A 541 -21.38 0.45 16.75
CA ARG A 541 -21.27 0.95 18.12
C ARG A 541 -19.85 1.35 18.49
N TRP A 542 -18.86 0.57 18.08
CA TRP A 542 -17.46 0.88 18.37
C TRP A 542 -16.97 2.14 17.66
N ARG A 543 -17.44 2.41 16.45
CA ARG A 543 -17.13 3.66 15.72
C ARG A 543 -17.62 4.90 16.45
N GLN A 544 -18.77 4.85 17.12
CA GLN A 544 -19.32 5.97 17.89
C GLN A 544 -18.45 6.36 19.10
N PHE A 545 -17.70 5.43 19.67
CA PHE A 545 -16.78 5.70 20.77
C PHE A 545 -15.43 6.26 20.29
N CYS A 546 -15.18 6.25 18.99
CA CYS A 546 -13.88 6.60 18.43
C CYS A 546 -13.89 7.99 17.81
N LYS A 547 -12.98 8.87 18.24
CA LYS A 547 -12.87 10.25 17.75
C LYS A 547 -12.64 10.34 16.22
N TYR A 548 -11.99 9.33 15.62
CA TYR A 548 -11.55 9.33 14.22
C TYR A 548 -12.49 8.62 13.25
N SER A 549 -13.49 7.92 13.76
CA SER A 549 -14.48 7.17 12.95
C SER A 549 -15.93 7.56 13.25
N ARG A 550 -16.13 8.66 14.00
CA ARG A 550 -17.45 9.19 14.31
C ARG A 550 -18.04 9.76 13.02
N VAL A 551 -19.17 9.22 12.58
CA VAL A 551 -20.02 9.84 11.58
C VAL A 551 -20.76 10.96 12.32
N GLU A 552 -20.49 12.22 11.97
CA GLU A 552 -21.28 13.38 12.42
C GLU A 552 -22.62 13.41 11.71
#